data_871de800a25ee86f4f4bc705b3f49aac
#
_entry.id   871de800a25ee86f4f4bc705b3f49aac
#
_cell.length_a   1.000
_cell.length_b   1.000
_cell.length_c   1.000
_cell.angle_alpha   90.00
_cell.angle_beta   90.00
_cell.angle_gamma   90.00
#
_symmetry.space_group_name_H-M   'P 1'
#
loop_
_entity.id
_entity.type
_entity.pdbx_description
1 polymer ?
#
loop_
_entity_poly.entity_id
_entity_poly.type
_entity_poly.pdbx_seq_one_letter_code
_entity_poly.pdbx_strand_id
1 'polypeptide(L)'
;MSDLERTSATLPPTGKSTRLKFITLSVTALLFVLLGSMAAQAQTIPLVVTATDAGRFYGDPNPAFTGTITGLRSGDTITVVFNTVANPGSAVGSYQIVPTLVDPDNQLGAYAVTINNGTLTVTPAPLLVMADDVARAAGSPNPTFTGTVSGLKNGDVITATHDSAATADSPAGSYAIVPTLQDQSGNLGNYSVSVANGTLTVKP
;
A
#
# COMPACT_ATOMS: atom_id res chain seq x y z
N MET A 1 43.46 -26.36 -103.41
CA MET A 1 42.77 -27.58 -103.86
C MET A 1 41.68 -27.83 -102.76
N SER A 2 40.48 -27.49 -103.19
CA SER A 2 39.22 -28.24 -103.30
C SER A 2 38.68 -28.66 -101.92
N ASP A 3 37.49 -28.60 -101.56
CA ASP A 3 36.23 -28.27 -102.19
C ASP A 3 35.18 -28.07 -101.14
N LEU A 4 34.28 -27.18 -101.37
CA LEU A 4 32.89 -27.06 -100.96
C LEU A 4 32.20 -28.31 -100.45
N GLU A 5 31.40 -28.18 -99.45
CA GLU A 5 29.98 -28.51 -99.57
C GLU A 5 29.10 -27.79 -98.54
N ARG A 6 28.06 -27.15 -99.08
CA ARG A 6 26.92 -26.56 -98.37
C ARG A 6 25.98 -27.64 -97.92
N THR A 7 25.52 -27.58 -96.69
CA THR A 7 24.22 -28.22 -96.41
C THR A 7 23.35 -27.25 -95.65
N SER A 8 22.28 -26.87 -96.32
CA SER A 8 21.16 -26.12 -95.83
C SER A 8 20.36 -27.02 -94.81
N ALA A 9 20.11 -26.56 -93.61
CA ALA A 9 19.11 -27.19 -92.71
C ALA A 9 18.11 -26.15 -92.28
N THR A 10 16.91 -26.38 -92.61
CA THR A 10 15.64 -25.71 -92.35
C THR A 10 15.34 -25.57 -90.90
N LEU A 11 14.83 -24.38 -90.49
CA LEU A 11 14.23 -24.07 -89.25
C LEU A 11 12.88 -24.78 -89.11
N PRO A 12 12.57 -25.36 -87.91
CA PRO A 12 11.22 -25.79 -87.59
C PRO A 12 10.39 -24.64 -86.99
N PRO A 13 9.05 -24.74 -87.01
CA PRO A 13 8.14 -23.61 -86.81
C PRO A 13 7.92 -23.26 -85.30
N THR A 14 7.62 -22.00 -85.12
CA THR A 14 7.22 -21.30 -83.90
C THR A 14 6.18 -22.10 -83.09
N GLY A 15 6.58 -22.59 -81.91
CA GLY A 15 5.71 -23.12 -80.91
C GLY A 15 5.22 -22.03 -79.95
N LYS A 16 3.95 -21.95 -79.86
CA LYS A 16 3.11 -20.98 -79.16
C LYS A 16 3.49 -20.69 -77.71
N SER A 17 3.47 -19.43 -77.36
CA SER A 17 3.34 -18.82 -76.06
C SER A 17 2.43 -19.59 -75.04
N THR A 18 3.01 -20.24 -74.05
CA THR A 18 2.28 -20.83 -72.97
C THR A 18 2.87 -20.42 -71.60
N ARG A 19 3.69 -19.38 -71.56
CA ARG A 19 4.37 -19.00 -70.31
C ARG A 19 3.85 -17.74 -69.59
N LEU A 20 2.72 -17.17 -70.02
CA LEU A 20 2.24 -15.92 -69.42
C LEU A 20 0.99 -16.06 -68.53
N LYS A 21 0.51 -17.27 -68.27
CA LYS A 21 -0.69 -17.48 -67.44
C LYS A 21 -0.40 -17.94 -65.98
N PHE A 22 0.83 -18.29 -65.65
CA PHE A 22 1.16 -18.78 -64.28
C PHE A 22 1.72 -17.72 -63.34
N ILE A 23 2.11 -16.54 -63.82
CA ILE A 23 2.71 -15.51 -62.94
C ILE A 23 1.66 -14.56 -62.34
N THR A 24 0.50 -14.41 -62.99
CA THR A 24 -0.56 -13.51 -62.46
C THR A 24 -1.39 -14.13 -61.38
N LEU A 25 -1.41 -15.47 -61.20
CA LEU A 25 -2.19 -16.13 -60.14
C LEU A 25 -1.45 -16.18 -58.81
N SER A 26 -0.11 -16.10 -58.82
CA SER A 26 0.69 -16.15 -57.57
C SER A 26 0.81 -14.78 -56.86
N VAL A 27 0.73 -13.67 -57.58
CA VAL A 27 0.84 -12.33 -57.00
C VAL A 27 -0.47 -11.91 -56.31
N THR A 28 -1.62 -12.27 -56.89
CA THR A 28 -2.93 -12.00 -56.25
C THR A 28 -3.20 -12.89 -55.06
N ALA A 29 -2.74 -14.14 -55.04
CA ALA A 29 -2.87 -15.02 -53.89
C ALA A 29 -1.93 -14.59 -52.73
N LEU A 30 -0.72 -14.09 -53.05
CA LEU A 30 0.21 -13.60 -52.03
C LEU A 30 -0.25 -12.27 -51.41
N LEU A 31 -0.92 -11.41 -52.18
CA LEU A 31 -1.48 -10.16 -51.66
C LEU A 31 -2.69 -10.38 -50.75
N PHE A 32 -3.50 -11.42 -51.00
CA PHE A 32 -4.63 -11.79 -50.11
C PHE A 32 -4.17 -12.43 -48.81
N VAL A 33 -3.02 -13.11 -48.74
CA VAL A 33 -2.45 -13.69 -47.52
C VAL A 33 -1.78 -12.60 -46.69
N LEU A 34 -1.23 -11.53 -47.29
CA LEU A 34 -0.67 -10.40 -46.53
C LEU A 34 -1.73 -9.45 -45.93
N LEU A 35 -2.95 -9.42 -46.47
CA LEU A 35 -4.06 -8.61 -45.94
C LEU A 35 -4.89 -9.35 -44.85
N GLY A 36 -4.67 -10.65 -44.65
CA GLY A 36 -5.42 -11.47 -43.72
C GLY A 36 -4.87 -11.53 -42.28
N SER A 37 -3.73 -10.91 -41.98
CA SER A 37 -3.08 -10.96 -40.66
C SER A 37 -3.00 -9.61 -39.93
N MET A 38 -3.82 -8.66 -40.28
CA MET A 38 -4.16 -7.59 -39.34
C MET A 38 -5.17 -8.19 -38.37
N ALA A 39 -4.67 -9.00 -37.39
CA ALA A 39 -5.41 -9.27 -36.19
C ALA A 39 -5.82 -7.91 -35.64
N ALA A 40 -7.13 -7.62 -35.68
CA ALA A 40 -7.67 -6.45 -35.01
C ALA A 40 -7.20 -6.54 -33.56
N GLN A 41 -6.22 -5.75 -33.18
CA GLN A 41 -5.85 -5.61 -31.79
C GLN A 41 -7.10 -5.07 -31.10
N ALA A 42 -7.72 -5.92 -30.29
CA ALA A 42 -8.85 -5.51 -29.51
C ALA A 42 -8.40 -4.31 -28.68
N GLN A 43 -8.91 -3.13 -29.01
CA GLN A 43 -8.56 -1.89 -28.35
C GLN A 43 -9.14 -1.97 -26.94
N THR A 44 -8.27 -2.24 -25.95
CA THR A 44 -8.67 -2.29 -24.54
C THR A 44 -9.00 -0.89 -24.05
N ILE A 45 -10.02 -0.79 -23.20
CA ILE A 45 -10.45 0.47 -22.60
C ILE A 45 -9.63 0.70 -21.33
N PRO A 46 -9.03 1.88 -21.13
CA PRO A 46 -8.35 2.17 -19.88
C PRO A 46 -9.34 2.19 -18.72
N LEU A 47 -9.07 1.35 -17.70
CA LEU A 47 -9.79 1.29 -16.43
C LEU A 47 -8.79 1.63 -15.32
N VAL A 48 -9.02 2.74 -14.62
CA VAL A 48 -8.13 3.17 -13.54
C VAL A 48 -8.85 3.05 -12.22
N VAL A 49 -8.23 2.35 -11.27
CA VAL A 49 -8.70 2.20 -9.90
C VAL A 49 -7.69 2.86 -8.97
N THR A 50 -8.15 3.76 -8.12
CA THR A 50 -7.29 4.47 -7.17
C THR A 50 -7.88 4.37 -5.77
N ALA A 51 -7.10 3.83 -4.82
CA ALA A 51 -7.46 3.85 -3.41
C ALA A 51 -7.16 5.21 -2.81
N THR A 52 -8.01 5.67 -1.88
CA THR A 52 -7.81 6.89 -1.10
C THR A 52 -6.95 6.59 0.12
N ASP A 53 -6.04 7.52 0.45
CA ASP A 53 -5.24 7.42 1.67
C ASP A 53 -6.12 7.54 2.92
N ALA A 54 -5.71 6.88 4.00
CA ALA A 54 -6.41 6.87 5.27
C ALA A 54 -5.43 6.95 6.45
N GLY A 55 -5.94 7.26 7.63
CA GLY A 55 -5.13 7.31 8.84
C GLY A 55 -5.91 6.83 10.07
N ARG A 56 -5.18 6.35 11.08
CA ARG A 56 -5.69 6.01 12.40
C ARG A 56 -4.59 6.07 13.45
N PHE A 57 -4.95 6.09 14.70
CA PHE A 57 -4.01 5.86 15.79
C PHE A 57 -3.70 4.36 15.96
N TYR A 58 -2.55 4.07 16.52
CA TYR A 58 -2.22 2.73 17.00
C TYR A 58 -3.32 2.20 17.94
N GLY A 59 -3.69 0.95 17.78
CA GLY A 59 -4.74 0.30 18.56
C GLY A 59 -6.18 0.55 18.10
N ASP A 60 -6.42 1.55 17.25
CA ASP A 60 -7.75 1.80 16.73
C ASP A 60 -8.08 0.85 15.55
N PRO A 61 -9.36 0.54 15.30
CA PRO A 61 -9.78 -0.21 14.14
C PRO A 61 -9.47 0.55 12.84
N ASN A 62 -9.24 -0.18 11.75
CA ASN A 62 -9.10 0.45 10.45
C ASN A 62 -10.40 1.17 10.07
N PRO A 63 -10.32 2.38 9.49
CA PRO A 63 -11.49 3.03 8.90
C PRO A 63 -12.00 2.24 7.69
N ALA A 64 -13.21 2.54 7.24
CA ALA A 64 -13.67 2.07 5.94
C ALA A 64 -12.78 2.67 4.84
N PHE A 65 -12.18 1.81 4.04
CA PHE A 65 -11.36 2.25 2.91
C PHE A 65 -12.25 2.61 1.73
N THR A 66 -11.86 3.65 1.00
CA THR A 66 -12.58 4.17 -0.17
C THR A 66 -11.63 4.40 -1.33
N GLY A 67 -12.18 4.68 -2.49
CA GLY A 67 -11.41 4.99 -3.68
C GLY A 67 -12.32 5.28 -4.87
N THR A 68 -11.72 5.35 -6.03
CA THR A 68 -12.42 5.62 -7.29
C THR A 68 -12.13 4.55 -8.33
N ILE A 69 -13.12 4.29 -9.18
CA ILE A 69 -12.99 3.52 -10.41
C ILE A 69 -13.42 4.42 -11.56
N THR A 70 -12.58 4.56 -12.59
CA THR A 70 -12.84 5.42 -13.74
C THR A 70 -12.57 4.67 -15.04
N GLY A 71 -13.34 4.94 -16.08
CA GLY A 71 -13.25 4.26 -17.37
C GLY A 71 -14.17 3.04 -17.50
N LEU A 72 -15.01 2.76 -16.49
CA LEU A 72 -15.99 1.68 -16.55
C LEU A 72 -17.09 2.03 -17.57
N ARG A 73 -17.47 1.06 -18.41
CA ARG A 73 -18.59 1.21 -19.35
C ARG A 73 -19.92 1.19 -18.61
N SER A 74 -20.89 1.89 -19.15
CA SER A 74 -22.26 1.83 -18.65
C SER A 74 -22.82 0.41 -18.84
N GLY A 75 -23.31 -0.16 -17.74
CA GLY A 75 -23.88 -1.51 -17.70
C GLY A 75 -22.93 -2.62 -17.26
N ASP A 76 -21.62 -2.36 -17.17
CA ASP A 76 -20.68 -3.34 -16.61
C ASP A 76 -20.78 -3.34 -15.06
N THR A 77 -20.63 -4.54 -14.47
CA THR A 77 -20.89 -4.82 -13.05
C THR A 77 -19.62 -4.92 -12.20
N ILE A 78 -18.47 -4.48 -12.75
CA ILE A 78 -17.18 -4.53 -12.06
C ILE A 78 -17.23 -3.60 -10.85
N THR A 79 -16.86 -4.13 -9.68
CA THR A 79 -16.75 -3.39 -8.43
C THR A 79 -15.34 -3.49 -7.86
N VAL A 80 -15.05 -2.72 -6.80
CA VAL A 80 -13.74 -2.72 -6.15
C VAL A 80 -13.89 -2.86 -4.64
N VAL A 81 -13.02 -3.67 -4.04
CA VAL A 81 -12.85 -3.81 -2.58
C VAL A 81 -11.46 -3.33 -2.22
N PHE A 82 -11.35 -2.55 -1.14
CA PHE A 82 -10.09 -2.00 -0.66
C PHE A 82 -9.67 -2.72 0.61
N ASN A 83 -8.45 -3.27 0.63
CA ASN A 83 -7.93 -4.06 1.75
C ASN A 83 -6.52 -3.61 2.15
N THR A 84 -6.13 -3.90 3.39
CA THR A 84 -4.76 -3.73 3.89
C THR A 84 -4.38 -4.93 4.76
N VAL A 85 -3.09 -5.20 4.88
CA VAL A 85 -2.56 -6.20 5.83
C VAL A 85 -2.53 -5.68 7.27
N ALA A 86 -2.65 -4.34 7.46
CA ALA A 86 -2.63 -3.73 8.77
C ALA A 86 -3.90 -4.08 9.56
N ASN A 87 -3.72 -4.34 10.86
CA ASN A 87 -4.78 -4.57 11.84
C ASN A 87 -4.55 -3.65 13.06
N PRO A 88 -5.45 -3.60 14.05
CA PRO A 88 -5.28 -2.72 15.23
C PRO A 88 -3.94 -2.89 15.96
N GLY A 89 -3.36 -4.11 15.99
CA GLY A 89 -2.05 -4.38 16.58
C GLY A 89 -0.84 -4.01 15.71
N SER A 90 -1.04 -3.56 14.49
CA SER A 90 0.06 -3.13 13.61
C SER A 90 0.72 -1.89 14.16
N ALA A 91 2.06 -1.88 14.22
CA ALA A 91 2.88 -0.80 14.74
C ALA A 91 2.68 0.52 13.95
N VAL A 92 3.13 1.61 14.53
CA VAL A 92 3.23 2.93 13.86
C VAL A 92 4.02 2.79 12.56
N GLY A 93 3.46 3.33 11.47
CA GLY A 93 4.06 3.22 10.14
C GLY A 93 3.06 3.39 9.00
N SER A 94 3.51 3.11 7.80
CA SER A 94 2.71 3.20 6.58
C SER A 94 2.46 1.81 6.00
N TYR A 95 1.21 1.54 5.63
CA TYR A 95 0.74 0.27 5.08
C TYR A 95 -0.03 0.54 3.79
N GLN A 96 0.11 -0.34 2.81
CA GLN A 96 -0.62 -0.18 1.56
C GLN A 96 -2.11 -0.50 1.73
N ILE A 97 -2.96 0.30 1.09
CA ILE A 97 -4.37 0.00 0.83
C ILE A 97 -4.44 -0.49 -0.61
N VAL A 98 -4.75 -1.77 -0.80
CA VAL A 98 -4.71 -2.42 -2.11
C VAL A 98 -6.13 -2.59 -2.65
N PRO A 99 -6.45 -1.98 -3.81
CA PRO A 99 -7.70 -2.24 -4.52
C PRO A 99 -7.71 -3.66 -5.10
N THR A 100 -8.82 -4.35 -4.96
CA THR A 100 -9.08 -5.64 -5.61
C THR A 100 -10.38 -5.54 -6.40
N LEU A 101 -10.30 -5.78 -7.70
CA LEU A 101 -11.48 -5.78 -8.58
C LEU A 101 -12.28 -7.06 -8.39
N VAL A 102 -13.60 -6.92 -8.36
CA VAL A 102 -14.58 -8.00 -8.35
C VAL A 102 -15.34 -7.93 -9.66
N ASP A 103 -15.21 -8.97 -10.48
CA ASP A 103 -15.77 -9.07 -11.83
C ASP A 103 -16.62 -10.33 -11.96
N PRO A 104 -17.91 -10.27 -11.57
CA PRO A 104 -18.78 -11.44 -11.58
C PRO A 104 -19.12 -11.94 -12.98
N ASP A 105 -19.07 -11.06 -13.98
CA ASP A 105 -19.50 -11.33 -15.35
C ASP A 105 -18.33 -11.48 -16.35
N ASN A 106 -17.09 -11.56 -15.87
CA ASN A 106 -15.87 -11.72 -16.68
C ASN A 106 -15.67 -10.63 -17.76
N GLN A 107 -15.93 -9.37 -17.40
CA GLN A 107 -15.86 -8.21 -18.29
C GLN A 107 -14.46 -7.58 -18.34
N LEU A 108 -13.56 -7.88 -17.38
CA LEU A 108 -12.21 -7.29 -17.26
C LEU A 108 -11.34 -7.49 -18.50
N GLY A 109 -11.61 -8.54 -19.29
CA GLY A 109 -10.87 -8.78 -20.55
C GLY A 109 -10.98 -7.67 -21.60
N ALA A 110 -11.98 -6.77 -21.48
CA ALA A 110 -12.17 -5.63 -22.36
C ALA A 110 -11.36 -4.40 -21.92
N TYR A 111 -10.70 -4.45 -20.76
CA TYR A 111 -10.04 -3.30 -20.13
C TYR A 111 -8.52 -3.45 -20.05
N ALA A 112 -7.82 -2.30 -20.16
CA ALA A 112 -6.44 -2.15 -19.71
C ALA A 112 -6.48 -1.58 -18.29
N VAL A 113 -6.29 -2.44 -17.29
CA VAL A 113 -6.45 -2.09 -15.88
C VAL A 113 -5.17 -1.45 -15.33
N THR A 114 -5.32 -0.29 -14.66
CA THR A 114 -4.28 0.35 -13.86
C THR A 114 -4.76 0.43 -12.41
N ILE A 115 -3.97 -0.08 -11.47
CA ILE A 115 -4.28 -0.04 -10.04
C ILE A 115 -3.29 0.88 -9.33
N ASN A 116 -3.82 1.89 -8.63
CA ASN A 116 -3.08 2.79 -7.77
C ASN A 116 -3.44 2.48 -6.32
N ASN A 117 -2.46 2.00 -5.56
CA ASN A 117 -2.62 1.75 -4.13
C ASN A 117 -2.71 3.07 -3.37
N GLY A 118 -3.47 3.07 -2.28
CA GLY A 118 -3.44 4.12 -1.27
C GLY A 118 -2.53 3.74 -0.10
N THR A 119 -2.40 4.65 0.86
CA THR A 119 -1.59 4.48 2.07
C THR A 119 -2.46 4.61 3.31
N LEU A 120 -2.41 3.60 4.19
CA LEU A 120 -2.89 3.72 5.55
C LEU A 120 -1.73 4.15 6.45
N THR A 121 -1.83 5.33 7.07
CA THR A 121 -0.86 5.81 8.05
C THR A 121 -1.35 5.49 9.46
N VAL A 122 -0.59 4.67 10.19
CA VAL A 122 -0.79 4.41 11.62
C VAL A 122 0.09 5.39 12.40
N THR A 123 -0.55 6.27 13.18
CA THR A 123 0.13 7.29 14.00
C THR A 123 0.20 6.87 15.47
N PRO A 124 1.15 7.41 16.26
CA PRO A 124 1.26 7.10 17.67
C PRO A 124 -0.02 7.42 18.45
N ALA A 125 -0.48 6.46 19.27
CA ALA A 125 -1.61 6.69 20.16
C ALA A 125 -1.20 7.60 21.34
N PRO A 126 -2.06 8.52 21.82
CA PRO A 126 -1.76 9.34 22.99
C PRO A 126 -1.70 8.47 24.24
N LEU A 127 -0.63 8.62 25.05
CA LEU A 127 -0.43 7.99 26.35
C LEU A 127 -0.15 9.08 27.38
N LEU A 128 -1.00 9.16 28.41
CA LEU A 128 -0.83 10.12 29.49
C LEU A 128 -0.35 9.38 30.74
N VAL A 129 0.72 9.88 31.34
CA VAL A 129 1.33 9.39 32.57
C VAL A 129 1.31 10.51 33.59
N MET A 130 0.71 10.28 34.78
CA MET A 130 0.57 11.29 35.81
C MET A 130 1.00 10.72 37.14
N ALA A 131 1.73 11.50 37.95
CA ALA A 131 1.94 11.24 39.35
C ALA A 131 0.91 11.99 40.20
N ASP A 132 0.49 11.39 41.29
CA ASP A 132 -0.45 11.99 42.23
C ASP A 132 0.27 12.99 43.17
N ASP A 133 -0.44 14.02 43.58
CA ASP A 133 0.03 14.93 44.60
C ASP A 133 -0.12 14.31 46.01
N VAL A 134 0.88 14.54 46.85
CA VAL A 134 0.83 14.02 48.23
C VAL A 134 1.51 14.99 49.20
N ALA A 135 1.16 14.91 50.48
CA ALA A 135 1.79 15.73 51.52
C ALA A 135 2.27 14.89 52.68
N ARG A 136 3.35 15.34 53.36
CA ARG A 136 3.85 14.80 54.65
C ARG A 136 4.36 15.91 55.56
N ALA A 137 4.57 15.63 56.85
CA ALA A 137 5.26 16.51 57.77
C ALA A 137 6.80 16.44 57.56
N ALA A 138 7.52 17.51 57.88
CA ALA A 138 8.98 17.49 57.95
C ALA A 138 9.46 16.44 58.95
N GLY A 139 10.57 15.76 58.63
CA GLY A 139 11.13 14.67 59.48
C GLY A 139 10.40 13.33 59.30
N SER A 140 9.26 13.25 58.62
CA SER A 140 8.57 11.99 58.33
C SER A 140 9.14 11.34 57.05
N PRO A 141 9.11 9.98 56.89
CA PRO A 141 9.46 9.31 55.68
C PRO A 141 8.48 9.68 54.55
N ASN A 142 8.95 9.62 53.28
CA ASN A 142 8.07 9.78 52.14
C ASN A 142 7.02 8.67 52.12
N PRO A 143 5.75 8.98 51.84
CA PRO A 143 4.74 7.97 51.55
C PRO A 143 5.06 7.26 50.25
N THR A 144 4.39 6.13 49.99
CA THR A 144 4.39 5.52 48.67
C THR A 144 3.80 6.50 47.68
N PHE A 145 4.54 6.82 46.62
CA PHE A 145 4.05 7.63 45.53
C PHE A 145 3.22 6.79 44.57
N THR A 146 2.13 7.36 44.10
CA THR A 146 1.18 6.73 43.18
C THR A 146 0.95 7.62 41.96
N GLY A 147 0.26 7.06 40.97
CA GLY A 147 -0.08 7.78 39.74
C GLY A 147 -0.85 6.89 38.77
N THR A 148 -1.07 7.39 37.58
CA THR A 148 -1.85 6.70 36.58
C THR A 148 -1.13 6.68 35.24
N VAL A 149 -1.36 5.60 34.46
CA VAL A 149 -1.03 5.47 33.05
C VAL A 149 -2.34 5.24 32.30
N SER A 150 -2.68 6.14 31.38
CA SER A 150 -3.95 6.10 30.65
C SER A 150 -3.75 6.25 29.15
N GLY A 151 -4.58 5.56 28.34
CA GLY A 151 -4.49 5.56 26.89
C GLY A 151 -3.84 4.32 26.29
N LEU A 152 -3.52 3.30 27.12
CA LEU A 152 -3.00 2.01 26.65
C LEU A 152 -3.96 1.34 25.66
N LYS A 153 -3.41 0.72 24.65
CA LYS A 153 -4.11 0.01 23.56
C LYS A 153 -3.68 -1.47 23.53
N ASN A 154 -4.48 -2.30 22.87
CA ASN A 154 -4.18 -3.71 22.55
C ASN A 154 -3.80 -4.60 23.76
N GLY A 155 -4.00 -4.14 25.00
CA GLY A 155 -3.54 -4.86 26.19
C GLY A 155 -2.04 -4.70 26.46
N ASP A 156 -1.39 -3.66 25.91
CA ASP A 156 0.01 -3.37 26.17
C ASP A 156 0.27 -3.15 27.65
N VAL A 157 1.41 -3.65 28.13
CA VAL A 157 1.83 -3.56 29.53
C VAL A 157 2.93 -2.51 29.66
N ILE A 158 2.50 -1.26 29.88
CA ILE A 158 3.38 -0.14 30.20
C ILE A 158 2.95 0.38 31.58
N THR A 159 3.89 0.41 32.51
CA THR A 159 3.68 0.86 33.89
C THR A 159 4.56 2.06 34.22
N ALA A 160 4.36 2.71 35.36
CA ALA A 160 5.20 3.78 35.82
C ALA A 160 5.59 3.57 37.28
N THR A 161 6.85 3.83 37.63
CA THR A 161 7.30 4.09 38.98
C THR A 161 7.30 5.59 39.22
N HIS A 162 7.18 6.01 40.49
CA HIS A 162 7.05 7.42 40.89
C HIS A 162 8.05 7.70 42.00
N ASP A 163 8.95 8.65 41.75
CA ASP A 163 10.03 8.97 42.69
C ASP A 163 10.15 10.47 42.91
N SER A 164 10.69 10.86 44.05
CA SER A 164 11.01 12.25 44.37
C SER A 164 12.44 12.37 44.91
N ALA A 165 13.11 13.45 44.58
CA ALA A 165 14.41 13.75 45.17
C ALA A 165 14.35 14.13 46.63
N ALA A 166 13.16 14.38 47.22
CA ALA A 166 13.00 14.68 48.63
C ALA A 166 13.26 13.44 49.50
N THR A 167 13.98 13.61 50.62
CA THR A 167 14.22 12.62 51.66
C THR A 167 13.50 13.02 52.95
N ALA A 168 13.50 12.17 53.98
CA ALA A 168 12.90 12.50 55.27
C ALA A 168 13.43 13.81 55.86
N ASP A 169 14.71 14.12 55.61
CA ASP A 169 15.40 15.31 56.14
C ASP A 169 15.17 16.57 55.28
N SER A 170 14.47 16.45 54.17
CA SER A 170 14.19 17.60 53.31
C SER A 170 13.31 18.62 54.04
N PRO A 171 13.67 19.93 54.00
CA PRO A 171 12.91 20.98 54.66
C PRO A 171 11.50 21.15 54.10
N ALA A 172 10.65 21.89 54.82
CA ALA A 172 9.32 22.25 54.38
C ALA A 172 9.39 22.95 53.01
N GLY A 173 8.54 22.51 52.05
CA GLY A 173 8.58 23.00 50.66
C GLY A 173 7.85 22.06 49.69
N SER A 174 7.90 22.37 48.41
CA SER A 174 7.31 21.56 47.35
C SER A 174 8.39 20.87 46.52
N TYR A 175 8.24 19.61 46.31
CA TYR A 175 9.17 18.76 45.55
C TYR A 175 8.43 18.00 44.44
N ALA A 176 9.04 17.85 43.29
CA ALA A 176 8.43 17.09 42.20
C ALA A 176 8.40 15.58 42.51
N ILE A 177 7.30 14.93 42.15
CA ILE A 177 7.17 13.48 42.03
C ILE A 177 7.23 13.16 40.54
N VAL A 178 8.29 12.47 40.13
CA VAL A 178 8.59 12.24 38.68
C VAL A 178 8.23 10.80 38.32
N PRO A 179 7.30 10.60 37.34
CA PRO A 179 7.02 9.29 36.79
C PRO A 179 8.18 8.80 35.91
N THR A 180 8.53 7.52 36.02
CA THR A 180 9.45 6.83 35.12
C THR A 180 8.74 5.61 34.52
N LEU A 181 8.65 5.56 33.19
CA LEU A 181 7.97 4.49 32.47
C LEU A 181 8.79 3.21 32.44
N GLN A 182 8.07 2.08 32.56
CA GLN A 182 8.58 0.73 32.38
C GLN A 182 7.78 0.06 31.27
N ASP A 183 8.41 -0.23 30.13
CA ASP A 183 7.79 -0.87 28.99
C ASP A 183 8.12 -2.38 28.96
N GLN A 184 7.22 -3.21 29.45
CA GLN A 184 7.39 -4.65 29.47
C GLN A 184 6.96 -5.31 28.14
N SER A 185 6.15 -4.64 27.34
CA SER A 185 5.65 -5.13 26.07
C SER A 185 6.54 -4.78 24.87
N GLY A 186 7.46 -3.82 25.03
CA GLY A 186 8.29 -3.29 23.94
C GLY A 186 7.53 -2.42 22.94
N ASN A 187 6.34 -1.92 23.33
CA ASN A 187 5.41 -1.20 22.46
C ASN A 187 5.38 0.31 22.67
N LEU A 188 6.23 0.86 23.55
CA LEU A 188 6.24 2.30 23.88
C LEU A 188 6.45 3.18 22.64
N GLY A 189 7.17 2.69 21.62
CA GLY A 189 7.35 3.38 20.35
C GLY A 189 6.07 3.62 19.53
N ASN A 190 4.97 2.93 19.90
CA ASN A 190 3.66 3.12 19.29
C ASN A 190 2.82 4.21 19.98
N TYR A 191 3.40 4.95 20.94
CA TYR A 191 2.70 5.96 21.71
C TYR A 191 3.38 7.33 21.63
N SER A 192 2.56 8.37 21.68
CA SER A 192 2.99 9.74 21.95
C SER A 192 2.78 10.02 23.45
N VAL A 193 3.87 9.97 24.21
CA VAL A 193 3.82 10.04 25.67
C VAL A 193 3.79 11.49 26.15
N SER A 194 2.84 11.79 27.03
CA SER A 194 2.79 13.01 27.83
C SER A 194 2.95 12.66 29.32
N VAL A 195 3.92 13.30 29.99
CA VAL A 195 4.20 13.05 31.39
C VAL A 195 3.84 14.29 32.21
N ALA A 196 3.06 14.10 33.27
CA ALA A 196 2.77 15.13 34.27
C ALA A 196 3.34 14.71 35.64
N ASN A 197 4.23 15.54 36.16
CA ASN A 197 4.75 15.35 37.51
C ASN A 197 3.69 15.66 38.58
N GLY A 198 3.71 14.92 39.66
CA GLY A 198 3.00 15.26 40.87
C GLY A 198 3.85 16.13 41.82
N THR A 199 3.24 16.57 42.90
CA THR A 199 3.88 17.41 43.93
C THR A 199 3.87 16.72 45.29
N LEU A 200 5.05 16.55 45.87
CA LEU A 200 5.18 16.24 47.31
C LEU A 200 5.27 17.55 48.10
N THR A 201 4.29 17.83 48.93
CA THR A 201 4.30 18.98 49.84
C THR A 201 4.81 18.54 51.21
N VAL A 202 6.01 19.02 51.59
CA VAL A 202 6.55 18.85 52.95
C VAL A 202 6.07 20.02 53.83
N LYS A 203 5.23 19.72 54.82
CA LYS A 203 4.68 20.71 55.74
C LYS A 203 5.60 20.88 56.96
N PRO A 204 5.64 22.10 57.56
CA PRO A 204 6.38 22.33 58.80
C PRO A 204 6.00 21.39 59.92
#